data_875a23cea42832dcad37835df142dcae
#
_entry.id   875a23cea42832dcad37835df142dcae
#
_cell.length_a   1.000
_cell.length_b   1.000
_cell.length_c   1.000
_cell.angle_alpha   90.00
_cell.angle_beta   90.00
_cell.angle_gamma   90.00
#
_symmetry.space_group_name_H-M   'P 1'
#
loop_
_entity.id
_entity.type
_entity.pdbx_description
1 polymer ?
#
loop_
_entity_poly.entity_id
_entity_poly.type
_entity_poly.pdbx_seq_one_letter_code
_entity_poly.pdbx_strand_id
1 'polypeptide(L)'
;MKASHRPAPVILLVEDEAGIRRFVRAALEAEGCTVREAGSLERSRMELANRRPDLLMLDLGLPDGDGLALLTELRQWSGMPVLVLSARSDEADKVGALDAGADDYLAKPFAVGELLARVRALLRRAMRPPQATSRIVFGEVAVDLDQRTVTRAGQPVHLTPIEYRLLGLLIAAGGRTVTQRQLLAGAWGPNHVEHAHYLRVYMAGLRRKLESDPRLPAHILTEPGVGYRLVLEALNDARRPGSE
;
A
#
# COMPACT_ATOMS: atom_id res chain seq x y z
N MET A 1 -23.13 -17.58 -23.21
CA MET A 1 -22.42 -16.80 -22.21
C MET A 1 -20.91 -16.92 -22.50
N LYS A 2 -20.26 -15.86 -23.05
CA LYS A 2 -18.80 -15.87 -23.28
C LYS A 2 -18.14 -15.69 -21.92
N ALA A 3 -17.43 -16.71 -21.45
CA ALA A 3 -16.54 -16.58 -20.29
C ALA A 3 -15.53 -15.47 -20.61
N SER A 4 -15.56 -14.41 -19.81
CA SER A 4 -14.58 -13.32 -19.89
C SER A 4 -13.21 -13.92 -19.59
N HIS A 5 -12.40 -14.13 -20.63
CA HIS A 5 -11.04 -14.65 -20.50
C HIS A 5 -10.17 -13.51 -19.93
N ARG A 6 -10.09 -13.46 -18.62
CA ARG A 6 -9.19 -12.52 -17.94
C ARG A 6 -7.76 -13.02 -18.13
N PRO A 7 -6.81 -12.19 -18.54
CA PRO A 7 -5.42 -12.62 -18.66
C PRO A 7 -4.89 -13.15 -17.32
N ALA A 8 -4.01 -14.15 -17.37
CA ALA A 8 -3.36 -14.71 -16.20
C ALA A 8 -2.58 -13.62 -15.44
N PRO A 9 -2.70 -13.55 -14.10
CA PRO A 9 -1.96 -12.57 -13.32
C PRO A 9 -0.45 -12.76 -13.50
N VAL A 10 0.27 -11.66 -13.65
CA VAL A 10 1.72 -11.65 -13.81
C VAL A 10 2.38 -11.35 -12.46
N ILE A 11 3.20 -12.26 -11.96
CA ILE A 11 3.95 -12.12 -10.71
C ILE A 11 5.43 -11.98 -11.02
N LEU A 12 6.08 -10.95 -10.47
CA LEU A 12 7.54 -10.86 -10.48
C LEU A 12 8.08 -11.45 -9.17
N LEU A 13 8.83 -12.53 -9.28
CA LEU A 13 9.51 -13.19 -8.16
C LEU A 13 10.98 -12.78 -8.12
N VAL A 14 11.37 -12.05 -7.08
CA VAL A 14 12.73 -11.61 -6.82
C VAL A 14 13.31 -12.42 -5.67
N GLU A 15 14.22 -13.33 -5.98
CA GLU A 15 14.77 -14.32 -5.07
C GLU A 15 16.09 -14.83 -5.65
N ASP A 16 17.17 -14.87 -4.90
CA ASP A 16 18.48 -15.32 -5.40
C ASP A 16 18.65 -16.84 -5.36
N GLU A 17 18.02 -17.51 -4.40
CA GLU A 17 18.08 -18.95 -4.27
C GLU A 17 17.30 -19.69 -5.38
N ALA A 18 18.02 -20.34 -6.31
CA ALA A 18 17.43 -21.05 -7.44
C ALA A 18 16.46 -22.19 -7.01
N GLY A 19 16.68 -22.80 -5.85
CA GLY A 19 15.79 -23.82 -5.28
C GLY A 19 14.44 -23.26 -4.90
N ILE A 20 14.44 -22.14 -4.17
CA ILE A 20 13.23 -21.44 -3.73
C ILE A 20 12.50 -20.87 -4.94
N ARG A 21 13.21 -20.22 -5.88
CA ARG A 21 12.59 -19.69 -7.11
C ARG A 21 11.81 -20.78 -7.86
N ARG A 22 12.45 -21.93 -8.14
CA ARG A 22 11.80 -23.04 -8.86
C ARG A 22 10.56 -23.56 -8.13
N PHE A 23 10.67 -23.71 -6.81
CA PHE A 23 9.58 -24.18 -5.97
C PHE A 23 8.38 -23.20 -5.99
N VAL A 24 8.65 -21.92 -5.74
CA VAL A 24 7.62 -20.88 -5.74
C VAL A 24 6.99 -20.72 -7.12
N ARG A 25 7.81 -20.69 -8.19
CA ARG A 25 7.32 -20.61 -9.57
C ARG A 25 6.35 -21.75 -9.88
N ALA A 26 6.76 -23.01 -9.62
CA ALA A 26 5.92 -24.17 -9.91
C ALA A 26 4.56 -24.09 -9.18
N ALA A 27 4.57 -23.65 -7.91
CA ALA A 27 3.34 -23.47 -7.15
C ALA A 27 2.42 -22.39 -7.72
N LEU A 28 2.98 -21.26 -8.15
CA LEU A 28 2.21 -20.15 -8.72
C LEU A 28 1.68 -20.45 -10.12
N GLU A 29 2.48 -21.12 -10.95
CA GLU A 29 2.06 -21.54 -12.31
C GLU A 29 0.92 -22.59 -12.23
N ALA A 30 0.94 -23.48 -11.23
CA ALA A 30 -0.14 -24.42 -10.96
C ALA A 30 -1.46 -23.72 -10.58
N GLU A 31 -1.40 -22.52 -10.01
CA GLU A 31 -2.56 -21.66 -9.72
C GLU A 31 -2.96 -20.77 -10.91
N GLY A 32 -2.34 -20.94 -12.07
CA GLY A 32 -2.68 -20.20 -13.29
C GLY A 32 -2.04 -18.81 -13.39
N CYS A 33 -1.01 -18.53 -12.60
CA CYS A 33 -0.25 -17.28 -12.70
C CYS A 33 0.87 -17.38 -13.75
N THR A 34 1.24 -16.25 -14.33
CA THR A 34 2.47 -16.11 -15.12
C THR A 34 3.58 -15.59 -14.21
N VAL A 35 4.70 -16.31 -14.12
CA VAL A 35 5.82 -15.93 -13.23
C VAL A 35 6.99 -15.43 -14.06
N ARG A 36 7.50 -14.26 -13.67
CA ARG A 36 8.77 -13.69 -14.13
C ARG A 36 9.75 -13.72 -12.98
N GLU A 37 11.01 -13.97 -13.25
CA GLU A 37 12.03 -14.19 -12.23
C GLU A 37 13.15 -13.17 -12.32
N ALA A 38 13.62 -12.72 -11.16
CA ALA A 38 14.85 -11.94 -11.01
C ALA A 38 15.66 -12.51 -9.84
N GLY A 39 16.96 -12.72 -10.05
CA GLY A 39 17.86 -13.21 -9.01
C GLY A 39 18.64 -12.11 -8.31
N SER A 40 18.35 -10.83 -8.58
CA SER A 40 19.06 -9.67 -8.05
C SER A 40 18.20 -8.42 -8.10
N LEU A 41 18.57 -7.39 -7.35
CA LEU A 41 17.91 -6.06 -7.39
C LEU A 41 18.06 -5.41 -8.77
N GLU A 42 19.25 -5.48 -9.37
CA GLU A 42 19.47 -4.92 -10.71
C GLU A 42 18.51 -5.54 -11.73
N ARG A 43 18.43 -6.87 -11.76
CA ARG A 43 17.52 -7.58 -12.68
C ARG A 43 16.05 -7.22 -12.37
N SER A 44 15.69 -7.08 -11.11
CA SER A 44 14.33 -6.73 -10.72
C SER A 44 13.93 -5.33 -11.20
N ARG A 45 14.83 -4.34 -11.14
CA ARG A 45 14.58 -2.99 -11.68
C ARG A 45 14.35 -3.02 -13.19
N MET A 46 15.14 -3.80 -13.93
CA MET A 46 14.96 -3.98 -15.38
C MET A 46 13.59 -4.60 -15.70
N GLU A 47 13.19 -5.62 -14.96
CA GLU A 47 11.90 -6.28 -15.14
C GLU A 47 10.72 -5.36 -14.81
N LEU A 48 10.83 -4.55 -13.75
CA LEU A 48 9.82 -3.57 -13.35
C LEU A 48 9.68 -2.43 -14.37
N ALA A 49 10.80 -1.99 -14.97
CA ALA A 49 10.79 -0.96 -16.00
C ALA A 49 10.16 -1.42 -17.32
N ASN A 50 10.35 -2.69 -17.68
CA ASN A 50 9.86 -3.23 -18.94
C ASN A 50 8.36 -3.54 -18.95
N ARG A 51 7.84 -4.08 -17.88
CA ARG A 51 6.43 -4.48 -17.79
C ARG A 51 5.98 -4.55 -16.34
N ARG A 52 4.96 -3.80 -16.01
CA ARG A 52 4.37 -3.76 -14.67
C ARG A 52 3.72 -5.13 -14.34
N PRO A 53 4.17 -5.84 -13.29
CA PRO A 53 3.49 -7.04 -12.81
C PRO A 53 2.26 -6.67 -11.96
N ASP A 54 1.39 -7.67 -11.70
CA ASP A 54 0.23 -7.53 -10.82
C ASP A 54 0.58 -7.72 -9.34
N LEU A 55 1.70 -8.38 -9.07
CA LEU A 55 2.25 -8.62 -7.72
C LEU A 55 3.77 -8.74 -7.79
N LEU A 56 4.46 -8.12 -6.85
CA LEU A 56 5.88 -8.35 -6.57
C LEU A 56 6.02 -9.28 -5.36
N MET A 57 6.81 -10.36 -5.51
CA MET A 57 7.33 -11.16 -4.40
C MET A 57 8.80 -10.84 -4.26
N LEU A 58 9.23 -10.41 -3.09
CA LEU A 58 10.56 -9.83 -2.88
C LEU A 58 11.27 -10.45 -1.69
N ASP A 59 12.41 -11.09 -1.93
CA ASP A 59 13.36 -11.39 -0.86
C ASP A 59 14.11 -10.11 -0.46
N LEU A 60 14.36 -9.98 0.84
CA LEU A 60 15.13 -8.86 1.38
C LEU A 60 16.64 -9.13 1.36
N GLY A 61 17.05 -10.40 1.40
CA GLY A 61 18.45 -10.83 1.49
C GLY A 61 19.10 -11.09 0.14
N LEU A 62 19.08 -10.11 -0.77
CA LEU A 62 19.67 -10.28 -2.11
C LEU A 62 21.18 -10.00 -2.12
N PRO A 63 21.95 -10.65 -3.01
CA PRO A 63 23.41 -10.56 -3.02
C PRO A 63 23.95 -9.16 -3.41
N ASP A 64 23.15 -8.39 -4.13
CA ASP A 64 23.52 -7.07 -4.65
C ASP A 64 22.90 -5.90 -3.87
N GLY A 65 22.30 -6.18 -2.69
CA GLY A 65 21.83 -5.12 -1.79
C GLY A 65 20.60 -5.49 -0.96
N ASP A 66 20.05 -4.50 -0.26
CA ASP A 66 18.88 -4.67 0.61
C ASP A 66 17.58 -4.49 -0.17
N GLY A 67 16.71 -5.50 -0.15
CA GLY A 67 15.39 -5.46 -0.75
C GLY A 67 14.47 -4.36 -0.19
N LEU A 68 14.70 -3.90 1.05
CA LEU A 68 13.97 -2.77 1.62
C LEU A 68 14.20 -1.48 0.84
N ALA A 69 15.41 -1.27 0.31
CA ALA A 69 15.71 -0.11 -0.52
C ALA A 69 14.89 -0.14 -1.82
N LEU A 70 14.80 -1.29 -2.49
CA LEU A 70 13.97 -1.46 -3.68
C LEU A 70 12.48 -1.24 -3.36
N LEU A 71 12.01 -1.74 -2.23
CA LEU A 71 10.62 -1.56 -1.80
C LEU A 71 10.30 -0.07 -1.59
N THR A 72 11.20 0.66 -0.91
CA THR A 72 11.05 2.09 -0.67
C THR A 72 11.06 2.89 -1.98
N GLU A 73 11.97 2.55 -2.91
CA GLU A 73 12.03 3.13 -4.26
C GLU A 73 10.73 2.87 -5.03
N LEU A 74 10.25 1.62 -5.03
CA LEU A 74 9.02 1.23 -5.71
C LEU A 74 7.81 2.03 -5.21
N ARG A 75 7.72 2.29 -3.92
CA ARG A 75 6.61 3.03 -3.30
C ARG A 75 6.56 4.50 -3.68
N GLN A 76 7.61 5.05 -4.27
CA GLN A 76 7.60 6.42 -4.79
C GLN A 76 6.71 6.57 -6.03
N TRP A 77 6.53 5.51 -6.80
CA TRP A 77 5.82 5.56 -8.10
C TRP A 77 4.78 4.44 -8.30
N SER A 78 4.69 3.45 -7.43
CA SER A 78 3.79 2.30 -7.61
C SER A 78 3.08 1.87 -6.33
N GLY A 79 1.75 1.69 -6.42
CA GLY A 79 0.92 1.04 -5.40
C GLY A 79 0.75 -0.47 -5.62
N MET A 80 1.54 -1.08 -6.50
CA MET A 80 1.50 -2.53 -6.76
C MET A 80 1.66 -3.32 -5.47
N PRO A 81 0.87 -4.40 -5.25
CA PRO A 81 1.03 -5.24 -4.07
C PRO A 81 2.44 -5.85 -3.99
N VAL A 82 3.01 -5.86 -2.79
CA VAL A 82 4.31 -6.48 -2.50
C VAL A 82 4.16 -7.46 -1.35
N LEU A 83 4.51 -8.73 -1.61
CA LEU A 83 4.71 -9.76 -0.62
C LEU A 83 6.21 -9.93 -0.36
N VAL A 84 6.66 -9.63 0.85
CA VAL A 84 8.04 -9.86 1.25
C VAL A 84 8.22 -11.32 1.65
N LEU A 85 9.28 -11.96 1.13
CA LEU A 85 9.77 -13.27 1.55
C LEU A 85 11.09 -13.04 2.28
N SER A 86 11.28 -13.55 3.49
CA SER A 86 12.55 -13.34 4.18
C SER A 86 12.88 -14.42 5.19
N ALA A 87 14.17 -14.75 5.31
CA ALA A 87 14.68 -15.57 6.38
C ALA A 87 14.76 -14.83 7.73
N ARG A 88 14.64 -13.48 7.70
CA ARG A 88 14.59 -12.67 8.91
C ARG A 88 13.23 -12.88 9.57
N SER A 89 13.23 -13.52 10.73
CA SER A 89 11.98 -13.86 11.45
C SER A 89 11.65 -12.91 12.60
N ASP A 90 12.55 -11.97 12.90
CA ASP A 90 12.40 -11.04 13.99
C ASP A 90 11.24 -10.06 13.76
N GLU A 91 10.54 -9.75 14.83
CA GLU A 91 9.39 -8.84 14.79
C GLU A 91 9.78 -7.45 14.25
N ALA A 92 10.99 -6.98 14.57
CA ALA A 92 11.51 -5.70 14.11
C ALA A 92 11.69 -5.66 12.57
N ASP A 93 12.24 -6.72 11.97
CA ASP A 93 12.40 -6.83 10.52
C ASP A 93 11.05 -6.87 9.78
N LYS A 94 10.10 -7.62 10.33
CA LYS A 94 8.74 -7.69 9.80
C LYS A 94 8.03 -6.33 9.86
N VAL A 95 8.13 -5.65 11.00
CA VAL A 95 7.58 -4.30 11.17
C VAL A 95 8.26 -3.34 10.20
N GLY A 96 9.60 -3.39 10.09
CA GLY A 96 10.37 -2.56 9.17
C GLY A 96 9.94 -2.74 7.70
N ALA A 97 9.72 -3.98 7.26
CA ALA A 97 9.25 -4.26 5.89
C ALA A 97 7.83 -3.70 5.64
N LEU A 98 6.92 -3.90 6.60
CA LEU A 98 5.56 -3.36 6.51
C LEU A 98 5.55 -1.83 6.56
N ASP A 99 6.43 -1.22 7.36
CA ASP A 99 6.61 0.23 7.44
C ASP A 99 7.21 0.82 6.17
N ALA A 100 8.12 0.08 5.52
CA ALA A 100 8.65 0.43 4.20
C ALA A 100 7.59 0.31 3.09
N GLY A 101 6.42 -0.28 3.40
CA GLY A 101 5.28 -0.34 2.49
C GLY A 101 4.99 -1.71 1.89
N ALA A 102 5.53 -2.81 2.44
CA ALA A 102 5.07 -4.15 2.09
C ALA A 102 3.57 -4.30 2.44
N ASP A 103 2.84 -5.03 1.59
CA ASP A 103 1.42 -5.31 1.84
C ASP A 103 1.24 -6.55 2.73
N ASP A 104 2.20 -7.48 2.69
CA ASP A 104 2.26 -8.65 3.56
C ASP A 104 3.70 -9.17 3.67
N TYR A 105 3.94 -10.03 4.65
CA TYR A 105 5.25 -10.60 4.96
C TYR A 105 5.12 -12.10 5.21
N LEU A 106 6.02 -12.90 4.64
CA LEU A 106 6.08 -14.35 4.81
C LEU A 106 7.49 -14.77 5.19
N ALA A 107 7.64 -15.29 6.41
CA ALA A 107 8.93 -15.78 6.91
C ALA A 107 9.29 -17.13 6.27
N LYS A 108 10.56 -17.29 5.90
CA LYS A 108 11.14 -18.58 5.47
C LYS A 108 11.57 -19.39 6.71
N PRO A 109 11.33 -20.73 6.72
CA PRO A 109 10.66 -21.55 5.72
C PRO A 109 9.13 -21.43 5.81
N PHE A 110 8.44 -21.49 4.68
CA PHE A 110 7.00 -21.36 4.59
C PHE A 110 6.33 -22.55 3.91
N ALA A 111 5.06 -22.79 4.25
CA ALA A 111 4.25 -23.80 3.58
C ALA A 111 3.67 -23.25 2.27
N VAL A 112 3.56 -24.09 1.22
CA VAL A 112 2.95 -23.72 -0.07
C VAL A 112 1.54 -23.17 0.12
N GLY A 113 0.73 -23.81 0.96
CA GLY A 113 -0.64 -23.39 1.20
C GLY A 113 -0.74 -21.97 1.77
N GLU A 114 0.19 -21.58 2.68
CA GLU A 114 0.26 -20.24 3.23
C GLU A 114 0.65 -19.21 2.16
N LEU A 115 1.72 -19.50 1.40
CA LEU A 115 2.16 -18.69 0.29
C LEU A 115 1.02 -18.38 -0.68
N LEU A 116 0.35 -19.41 -1.17
CA LEU A 116 -0.74 -19.30 -2.13
C LEU A 116 -1.95 -18.54 -1.57
N ALA A 117 -2.28 -18.75 -0.28
CA ALA A 117 -3.36 -18.01 0.36
C ALA A 117 -3.09 -16.50 0.40
N ARG A 118 -1.85 -16.10 0.74
CA ARG A 118 -1.43 -14.69 0.75
C ARG A 118 -1.42 -14.08 -0.65
N VAL A 119 -0.87 -14.79 -1.63
CA VAL A 119 -0.87 -14.36 -3.04
C VAL A 119 -2.29 -14.14 -3.56
N ARG A 120 -3.20 -15.11 -3.33
CA ARG A 120 -4.61 -14.95 -3.72
C ARG A 120 -5.27 -13.74 -3.04
N ALA A 121 -4.96 -13.49 -1.78
CA ALA A 121 -5.51 -12.35 -1.04
C ALA A 121 -5.05 -11.02 -1.64
N LEU A 122 -3.76 -10.90 -1.95
CA LEU A 122 -3.16 -9.71 -2.54
C LEU A 122 -3.65 -9.46 -3.98
N LEU A 123 -3.67 -10.50 -4.81
CA LEU A 123 -4.17 -10.39 -6.19
C LEU A 123 -5.67 -10.05 -6.23
N ARG A 124 -6.49 -10.63 -5.35
CA ARG A 124 -7.92 -10.28 -5.25
C ARG A 124 -8.12 -8.81 -4.93
N ARG A 125 -7.27 -8.24 -4.07
CA ARG A 125 -7.28 -6.81 -3.74
C ARG A 125 -6.87 -5.94 -4.94
N ALA A 126 -5.82 -6.34 -5.66
CA ALA A 126 -5.32 -5.65 -6.85
C ALA A 126 -6.29 -5.73 -8.04
N MET A 127 -6.99 -6.87 -8.16
CA MET A 127 -7.92 -7.14 -9.26
C MET A 127 -9.36 -6.66 -9.01
N ARG A 128 -9.65 -6.11 -7.84
CA ARG A 128 -10.94 -5.46 -7.64
C ARG A 128 -11.05 -4.33 -8.66
N PRO A 129 -12.10 -4.34 -9.52
CA PRO A 129 -12.34 -3.18 -10.37
C PRO A 129 -12.44 -1.97 -9.45
N PRO A 130 -11.92 -0.81 -9.86
CA PRO A 130 -12.11 0.41 -9.08
C PRO A 130 -13.63 0.56 -8.89
N GLN A 131 -14.10 0.17 -7.71
CA GLN A 131 -15.47 0.48 -7.34
C GLN A 131 -15.49 2.00 -7.25
N ALA A 132 -16.56 2.62 -7.66
CA ALA A 132 -16.74 4.07 -7.65
C ALA A 132 -16.48 4.72 -6.26
N THR A 133 -16.23 3.90 -5.24
CA THR A 133 -15.90 4.25 -3.84
C THR A 133 -14.42 4.22 -3.50
N SER A 134 -13.52 3.76 -4.39
CA SER A 134 -12.08 3.70 -4.08
C SER A 134 -11.37 5.04 -4.26
N ARG A 135 -11.99 5.95 -5.03
CA ARG A 135 -11.48 7.32 -5.18
C ARG A 135 -12.18 8.25 -4.21
N ILE A 136 -11.43 8.71 -3.23
CA ILE A 136 -11.89 9.67 -2.23
C ILE A 136 -11.39 11.06 -2.64
N VAL A 137 -12.29 12.05 -2.60
CA VAL A 137 -11.96 13.44 -2.92
C VAL A 137 -12.30 14.32 -1.72
N PHE A 138 -11.40 15.21 -1.38
CA PHE A 138 -11.62 16.27 -0.42
C PHE A 138 -10.79 17.50 -0.81
N GLY A 139 -11.42 18.66 -0.92
CA GLY A 139 -10.81 19.86 -1.50
C GLY A 139 -10.17 19.57 -2.86
N GLU A 140 -8.90 19.91 -3.02
CA GLU A 140 -8.13 19.66 -4.24
C GLU A 140 -7.47 18.27 -4.27
N VAL A 141 -7.64 17.47 -3.20
CA VAL A 141 -6.98 16.18 -3.04
C VAL A 141 -7.85 15.05 -3.56
N ALA A 142 -7.28 14.21 -4.39
CA ALA A 142 -7.88 12.93 -4.78
C ALA A 142 -6.96 11.78 -4.36
N VAL A 143 -7.53 10.82 -3.64
CA VAL A 143 -6.87 9.62 -3.15
C VAL A 143 -7.46 8.41 -3.86
N ASP A 144 -6.63 7.66 -4.55
CA ASP A 144 -6.98 6.34 -5.07
C ASP A 144 -6.41 5.28 -4.14
N LEU A 145 -7.29 4.62 -3.39
CA LEU A 145 -6.90 3.63 -2.39
C LEU A 145 -6.37 2.34 -3.01
N ASP A 146 -6.85 2.00 -4.21
CA ASP A 146 -6.43 0.78 -4.90
C ASP A 146 -5.06 0.95 -5.54
N GLN A 147 -4.84 2.11 -6.18
CA GLN A 147 -3.55 2.44 -6.79
C GLN A 147 -2.54 3.00 -5.78
N ARG A 148 -2.97 3.28 -4.55
CA ARG A 148 -2.18 3.97 -3.52
C ARG A 148 -1.58 5.29 -4.02
N THR A 149 -2.31 6.00 -4.86
CA THR A 149 -1.89 7.29 -5.39
C THR A 149 -2.65 8.42 -4.74
N VAL A 150 -1.95 9.52 -4.53
CA VAL A 150 -2.52 10.76 -4.01
C VAL A 150 -2.15 11.87 -4.98
N THR A 151 -3.14 12.67 -5.36
CA THR A 151 -2.92 13.88 -6.16
C THR A 151 -3.53 15.07 -5.46
N ARG A 152 -2.95 16.26 -5.67
CA ARG A 152 -3.51 17.53 -5.26
C ARG A 152 -3.49 18.48 -6.45
N ALA A 153 -4.63 19.09 -6.76
CA ALA A 153 -4.82 19.90 -7.97
C ALA A 153 -4.33 19.18 -9.24
N GLY A 154 -4.53 17.85 -9.31
CA GLY A 154 -4.09 17.01 -10.43
C GLY A 154 -2.60 16.63 -10.42
N GLN A 155 -1.79 17.18 -9.53
CA GLN A 155 -0.36 16.87 -9.42
C GLN A 155 -0.12 15.74 -8.40
N PRO A 156 0.77 14.76 -8.70
CA PRO A 156 1.11 13.69 -7.78
C PRO A 156 1.68 14.23 -6.46
N VAL A 157 1.21 13.70 -5.33
CA VAL A 157 1.70 14.01 -3.99
C VAL A 157 2.34 12.76 -3.40
N HIS A 158 3.62 12.86 -3.06
CA HIS A 158 4.33 11.78 -2.41
C HIS A 158 4.09 11.77 -0.90
N LEU A 159 3.44 10.71 -0.40
CA LEU A 159 3.29 10.43 1.02
C LEU A 159 4.26 9.34 1.46
N THR A 160 4.85 9.51 2.64
CA THR A 160 5.58 8.41 3.28
C THR A 160 4.62 7.28 3.65
N PRO A 161 5.11 6.04 3.87
CA PRO A 161 4.26 4.92 4.26
C PRO A 161 3.40 5.20 5.49
N ILE A 162 3.95 5.87 6.50
CA ILE A 162 3.22 6.24 7.72
C ILE A 162 2.15 7.30 7.43
N GLU A 163 2.49 8.34 6.66
CA GLU A 163 1.51 9.36 6.26
C GLU A 163 0.34 8.74 5.48
N TYR A 164 0.65 7.81 4.55
CA TYR A 164 -0.39 7.12 3.78
C TYR A 164 -1.29 6.24 4.67
N ARG A 165 -0.71 5.52 5.66
CA ARG A 165 -1.51 4.75 6.63
C ARG A 165 -2.40 5.64 7.48
N LEU A 166 -1.88 6.74 7.99
CA LEU A 166 -2.66 7.70 8.77
C LEU A 166 -3.82 8.26 7.95
N LEU A 167 -3.56 8.65 6.69
CA LEU A 167 -4.60 9.11 5.77
C LEU A 167 -5.65 8.02 5.52
N GLY A 168 -5.23 6.77 5.31
CA GLY A 168 -6.12 5.62 5.13
C GLY A 168 -7.02 5.35 6.33
N LEU A 169 -6.49 5.48 7.56
CA LEU A 169 -7.27 5.34 8.79
C LEU A 169 -8.33 6.44 8.93
N LEU A 170 -7.97 7.67 8.59
CA LEU A 170 -8.90 8.80 8.60
C LEU A 170 -10.00 8.65 7.53
N ILE A 171 -9.64 8.19 6.33
CA ILE A 171 -10.59 7.90 5.26
C ILE A 171 -11.56 6.77 5.67
N ALA A 172 -11.04 5.68 6.21
CA ALA A 172 -11.84 4.54 6.67
C ALA A 172 -12.82 4.93 7.79
N ALA A 173 -12.49 5.95 8.58
CA ALA A 173 -13.38 6.47 9.61
C ALA A 173 -14.58 7.25 9.05
N GLY A 174 -14.57 7.62 7.75
CA GLY A 174 -15.72 8.23 7.07
C GLY A 174 -16.19 9.54 7.72
N GLY A 175 -15.28 10.41 8.10
CA GLY A 175 -15.59 11.70 8.75
C GLY A 175 -15.73 11.61 10.28
N ARG A 176 -15.66 10.44 10.88
CA ARG A 176 -15.65 10.27 12.35
C ARG A 176 -14.28 10.63 12.92
N THR A 177 -14.27 11.06 14.17
CA THR A 177 -13.02 11.32 14.90
C THR A 177 -12.31 10.00 15.20
N VAL A 178 -11.03 9.94 14.86
CA VAL A 178 -10.12 8.82 15.20
C VAL A 178 -9.24 9.26 16.35
N THR A 179 -9.23 8.50 17.44
CA THR A 179 -8.46 8.85 18.63
C THR A 179 -6.95 8.76 18.34
N GLN A 180 -6.14 9.51 19.11
CA GLN A 180 -4.67 9.42 19.01
C GLN A 180 -4.20 7.98 19.18
N ARG A 181 -4.77 7.24 20.14
CA ARG A 181 -4.44 5.83 20.39
C ARG A 181 -4.75 4.95 19.17
N GLN A 182 -5.92 5.14 18.55
CA GLN A 182 -6.29 4.37 17.34
C GLN A 182 -5.36 4.66 16.17
N LEU A 183 -4.99 5.93 15.96
CA LEU A 183 -4.05 6.31 14.91
C LEU A 183 -2.66 5.73 15.14
N LEU A 184 -2.16 5.80 16.39
CA LEU A 184 -0.87 5.23 16.75
C LEU A 184 -0.87 3.70 16.59
N ALA A 185 -1.87 3.03 17.13
CA ALA A 185 -1.99 1.58 17.02
C ALA A 185 -2.13 1.12 15.55
N GLY A 186 -2.89 1.84 14.73
CA GLY A 186 -3.11 1.50 13.33
C GLY A 186 -1.92 1.81 12.42
N ALA A 187 -1.12 2.84 12.73
CA ALA A 187 0.01 3.24 11.92
C ALA A 187 1.34 2.55 12.32
N TRP A 188 1.57 2.30 13.61
CA TRP A 188 2.82 1.74 14.15
C TRP A 188 2.65 0.39 14.87
N GLY A 189 1.40 -0.05 15.11
CA GLY A 189 1.10 -1.26 15.86
C GLY A 189 0.75 -0.98 17.35
N PRO A 190 0.17 -1.99 18.05
CA PRO A 190 -0.43 -1.80 19.37
C PRO A 190 0.56 -1.40 20.48
N ASN A 191 1.85 -1.68 20.31
CA ASN A 191 2.88 -1.40 21.31
C ASN A 191 3.44 0.04 21.26
N HIS A 192 2.98 0.88 20.34
CA HIS A 192 3.54 2.22 20.10
C HIS A 192 2.59 3.36 20.52
N VAL A 193 1.62 3.07 21.39
CA VAL A 193 0.58 4.04 21.80
C VAL A 193 1.09 5.20 22.66
N GLU A 194 2.33 5.15 23.15
CA GLU A 194 2.91 6.21 23.99
C GLU A 194 3.55 7.37 23.21
N HIS A 195 3.65 7.26 21.91
CA HIS A 195 4.39 8.21 21.06
C HIS A 195 3.51 9.31 20.43
N ALA A 196 2.64 9.93 21.22
CA ALA A 196 1.75 11.01 20.74
C ALA A 196 2.49 12.19 20.08
N HIS A 197 3.76 12.42 20.43
CA HIS A 197 4.59 13.46 19.83
C HIS A 197 4.84 13.16 18.34
N TYR A 198 5.18 11.92 17.98
CA TYR A 198 5.41 11.53 16.59
C TYR A 198 4.15 11.69 15.73
N LEU A 199 2.98 11.35 16.26
CA LEU A 199 1.72 11.53 15.54
C LEU A 199 1.53 12.99 15.12
N ARG A 200 1.83 13.97 15.98
CA ARG A 200 1.71 15.40 15.66
C ARG A 200 2.62 15.80 14.50
N VAL A 201 3.84 15.28 14.46
CA VAL A 201 4.80 15.56 13.37
C VAL A 201 4.27 15.04 12.03
N TYR A 202 3.77 13.80 12.01
CA TYR A 202 3.23 13.21 10.79
C TYR A 202 1.92 13.90 10.34
N MET A 203 1.05 14.27 11.27
CA MET A 203 -0.16 15.02 10.95
C MET A 203 0.16 16.42 10.40
N ALA A 204 1.19 17.08 10.93
CA ALA A 204 1.70 18.33 10.37
C ALA A 204 2.32 18.11 8.97
N GLY A 205 3.01 16.99 8.74
CA GLY A 205 3.52 16.57 7.44
C GLY A 205 2.40 16.37 6.42
N LEU A 206 1.36 15.64 6.79
CA LEU A 206 0.16 15.44 5.96
C LEU A 206 -0.50 16.78 5.58
N ARG A 207 -0.71 17.66 6.55
CA ARG A 207 -1.29 18.98 6.30
C ARG A 207 -0.47 19.81 5.31
N ARG A 208 0.85 19.82 5.44
CA ARG A 208 1.72 20.55 4.48
C ARG A 208 1.56 20.05 3.05
N LYS A 209 1.26 18.78 2.87
CA LYS A 209 1.13 18.14 1.55
C LYS A 209 -0.28 18.24 0.98
N LEU A 210 -1.30 18.18 1.84
CA LEU A 210 -2.67 17.98 1.41
C LEU A 210 -3.58 19.20 1.62
N GLU A 211 -3.27 20.09 2.56
CA GLU A 211 -4.08 21.29 2.83
C GLU A 211 -3.60 22.49 2.04
N SER A 212 -4.52 23.39 1.69
CA SER A 212 -4.18 24.67 1.04
C SER A 212 -3.44 25.59 2.01
N ASP A 213 -3.89 25.65 3.26
CA ASP A 213 -3.18 26.27 4.36
C ASP A 213 -2.99 25.27 5.50
N PRO A 214 -1.75 24.79 5.73
CA PRO A 214 -1.47 23.86 6.82
C PRO A 214 -1.75 24.38 8.23
N ARG A 215 -1.80 25.72 8.40
CA ARG A 215 -2.05 26.38 9.69
C ARG A 215 -3.56 26.51 9.97
N LEU A 216 -4.36 26.58 8.91
CA LEU A 216 -5.82 26.64 8.95
C LEU A 216 -6.40 25.46 8.16
N PRO A 217 -6.21 24.21 8.62
CA PRO A 217 -6.63 23.04 7.87
C PRO A 217 -8.15 22.98 7.74
N ALA A 218 -8.63 22.79 6.49
CA ALA A 218 -10.05 22.66 6.20
C ALA A 218 -10.53 21.19 6.25
N HIS A 219 -9.64 20.24 6.02
CA HIS A 219 -10.00 18.84 5.88
C HIS A 219 -9.46 17.97 7.01
N ILE A 220 -8.16 18.09 7.34
CA ILE A 220 -7.54 17.29 8.41
C ILE A 220 -7.64 18.07 9.73
N LEU A 221 -8.76 17.93 10.41
CA LEU A 221 -9.05 18.68 11.62
C LEU A 221 -8.45 18.02 12.88
N THR A 222 -8.05 18.83 13.85
CA THR A 222 -7.69 18.37 15.19
C THR A 222 -8.91 18.44 16.08
N GLU A 223 -9.24 17.35 16.77
CA GLU A 223 -10.20 17.32 17.85
C GLU A 223 -9.41 17.37 19.18
N PRO A 224 -9.38 18.52 19.87
CA PRO A 224 -8.51 18.73 21.04
C PRO A 224 -8.74 17.67 22.11
N GLY A 225 -7.66 17.10 22.62
CA GLY A 225 -7.71 16.05 23.65
C GLY A 225 -8.13 14.67 23.15
N VAL A 226 -8.68 14.53 21.93
CA VAL A 226 -9.24 13.28 21.41
C VAL A 226 -8.37 12.73 20.28
N GLY A 227 -8.18 13.46 19.18
CA GLY A 227 -7.49 12.94 18.00
C GLY A 227 -7.66 13.80 16.77
N TYR A 228 -7.97 13.15 15.65
CA TYR A 228 -8.07 13.81 14.35
C TYR A 228 -9.28 13.31 13.57
N ARG A 229 -9.78 14.15 12.67
CA ARG A 229 -10.89 13.85 11.79
C ARG A 229 -10.61 14.36 10.38
N LEU A 230 -11.00 13.58 9.37
CA LEU A 230 -10.97 13.99 7.98
C LEU A 230 -12.37 14.42 7.55
N VAL A 231 -12.52 15.67 7.09
CA VAL A 231 -13.74 16.15 6.47
C VAL A 231 -13.68 15.80 4.99
N LEU A 232 -14.54 14.88 4.58
CA LEU A 232 -14.76 14.52 3.19
C LEU A 232 -15.84 15.43 2.64
N GLU A 233 -15.62 16.04 1.48
CA GLU A 233 -16.71 16.66 0.76
C GLU A 233 -17.70 15.57 0.38
N ALA A 234 -18.93 15.69 0.87
CA ALA A 234 -20.02 14.88 0.34
C ALA A 234 -20.04 15.14 -1.18
N LEU A 235 -20.02 14.06 -1.98
CA LEU A 235 -20.32 14.14 -3.40
C LEU A 235 -21.63 14.91 -3.50
N ASN A 236 -21.56 16.19 -3.85
CA ASN A 236 -22.76 17.00 -4.08
C ASN A 236 -23.54 16.32 -5.19
N ASP A 237 -24.72 15.84 -4.86
CA ASP A 237 -25.77 15.35 -5.76
C ASP A 237 -26.35 16.54 -6.54
N ALA A 238 -25.46 17.32 -7.16
CA ALA A 238 -25.74 18.51 -7.93
C ALA A 238 -25.60 18.21 -9.42
N ARG A 239 -26.34 17.21 -9.93
CA ARG A 239 -26.78 17.15 -11.32
C ARG A 239 -28.10 16.40 -11.42
N ARG A 240 -29.16 16.96 -10.87
CA ARG A 240 -30.48 16.84 -11.51
C ARG A 240 -30.65 18.11 -12.36
N PRO A 241 -30.58 18.03 -13.69
CA PRO A 241 -31.11 19.08 -14.51
C PRO A 241 -32.64 19.09 -14.28
N GLY A 242 -33.16 20.28 -13.99
CA GLY A 242 -34.56 20.53 -13.66
C GLY A 242 -35.50 19.99 -14.72
N SER A 243 -36.55 19.41 -14.22
CA SER A 243 -37.81 19.29 -14.92
C SER A 243 -38.40 20.66 -15.15
N GLU A 244 -38.44 21.11 -16.38
CA GLU A 244 -39.50 21.90 -16.96
C GLU A 244 -40.09 21.17 -18.14
#